data_0fa680a791b46311e35da37381bf7cc7
#
_entry.id   0fa680a791b46311e35da37381bf7cc7
#
_cell.length_a   1.000
_cell.length_b   1.000
_cell.length_c   1.000
_cell.angle_alpha   90.00
_cell.angle_beta   90.00
_cell.angle_gamma   90.00
#
_symmetry.space_group_name_H-M   'P 1'
#
loop_
_entity.id
_entity.type
_entity.pdbx_description
1 polymer ?
#
loop_
_entity_poly.entity_id
_entity_poly.type
_entity_poly.pdbx_seq_one_letter_code
_entity_poly.pdbx_strand_id
1 'polypeptide(L)'
;LKIRYTGIKGITKTTGCSACGKRFTHKIDGVQYTKKMMLPSGRRMVFVLNHVYDVTDEDGEFLVDYTYNNRGFEEHPFVYNG
;
A
#
# COMPACT_ATOMS: atom_id res chain seq x y z
N LEU A 1 13.81 13.63 1.81
CA LEU A 1 12.91 13.08 2.86
C LEU A 1 13.02 11.57 2.91
N LYS A 2 13.04 11.02 4.10
CA LYS A 2 12.99 9.59 4.33
C LYS A 2 11.57 9.17 4.65
N ILE A 3 11.05 8.21 3.88
CA ILE A 3 9.67 7.72 3.99
C ILE A 3 9.70 6.22 4.27
N ARG A 4 8.90 5.79 5.22
CA ARG A 4 8.70 4.37 5.54
C ARG A 4 7.35 3.92 5.02
N TYR A 5 7.32 2.75 4.38
CA TYR A 5 6.08 2.09 4.01
C TYR A 5 5.61 1.20 5.16
N THR A 6 4.44 1.49 5.72
CA THR A 6 3.86 0.74 6.85
C THR A 6 2.86 -0.33 6.43
N GLY A 7 2.58 -0.43 5.14
CA GLY A 7 1.68 -1.44 4.59
C GLY A 7 0.24 -0.96 4.42
N ILE A 8 -0.47 -1.64 3.55
CA ILE A 8 -1.91 -1.43 3.33
C ILE A 8 -2.63 -2.62 3.96
N LYS A 9 -3.51 -2.34 4.93
CA LYS A 9 -4.24 -3.35 5.68
C LYS A 9 -5.60 -3.63 5.06
N GLY A 10 -6.16 -4.81 5.34
CA GLY A 10 -7.53 -5.14 4.95
C GLY A 10 -7.67 -5.67 3.53
N ILE A 11 -6.68 -6.40 3.02
CA ILE A 11 -6.72 -6.99 1.68
C ILE A 11 -7.73 -8.12 1.66
N THR A 12 -8.70 -8.03 0.75
CA THR A 12 -9.64 -9.11 0.46
C THR A 12 -9.15 -9.86 -0.78
N LYS A 13 -8.82 -11.15 -0.59
CA LYS A 13 -8.54 -12.03 -1.73
C LYS A 13 -9.77 -12.83 -2.06
N THR A 14 -10.23 -12.74 -3.31
CA THR A 14 -11.27 -13.61 -3.85
C THR A 14 -10.58 -14.78 -4.55
N THR A 15 -10.73 -15.98 -3.98
CA THR A 15 -10.32 -17.21 -4.66
C THR A 15 -11.54 -17.84 -5.29
N GLY A 16 -11.54 -17.99 -6.61
CA GLY A 16 -12.61 -18.66 -7.35
C GLY A 16 -12.11 -19.97 -7.90
N CYS A 17 -12.88 -21.05 -7.68
CA CYS A 17 -12.69 -22.29 -8.39
C CYS A 17 -13.69 -22.31 -9.55
N SER A 18 -13.23 -22.08 -10.77
CA SER A 18 -14.09 -22.07 -11.96
C SER A 18 -14.71 -23.45 -12.26
N ALA A 19 -14.08 -24.52 -11.83
CA ALA A 19 -14.56 -25.89 -12.03
C ALA A 19 -15.76 -26.22 -11.14
N CYS A 20 -15.92 -25.57 -9.99
CA CYS A 20 -16.98 -25.83 -9.03
C CYS A 20 -18.11 -24.79 -9.09
N GLY A 21 -17.96 -23.72 -9.84
CA GLY A 21 -18.89 -22.59 -9.87
C GLY A 21 -19.09 -21.88 -8.55
N LYS A 22 -18.28 -22.19 -7.53
CA LYS A 22 -18.35 -21.58 -6.21
C LYS A 22 -17.20 -20.59 -6.05
N ARG A 23 -17.56 -19.35 -5.72
CA ARG A 23 -16.59 -18.31 -5.38
C ARG A 23 -16.49 -18.21 -3.86
N PHE A 24 -15.30 -18.38 -3.34
CA PHE A 24 -15.02 -18.15 -1.93
C PHE A 24 -14.31 -16.82 -1.77
N THR A 25 -14.91 -15.91 -1.00
CA THR A 25 -14.26 -14.66 -0.65
C THR A 25 -13.65 -14.85 0.74
N HIS A 26 -12.33 -14.90 0.80
CA HIS A 26 -11.63 -14.93 2.06
C HIS A 26 -11.21 -13.50 2.41
N LYS A 27 -11.74 -12.98 3.53
CA LYS A 27 -11.18 -11.78 4.14
C LYS A 27 -9.94 -12.21 4.90
N ILE A 28 -8.78 -11.96 4.29
CA ILE A 28 -7.51 -12.13 4.99
C ILE A 28 -7.17 -10.78 5.59
N ASP A 29 -7.15 -10.69 6.93
CA ASP A 29 -6.57 -9.55 7.62
C ASP A 29 -5.06 -9.54 7.39
N GLY A 30 -4.67 -9.19 6.16
CA GLY A 30 -3.30 -9.15 5.72
C GLY A 30 -2.83 -7.73 5.48
N VAL A 31 -1.52 -7.58 5.45
CA VAL A 31 -0.85 -6.35 5.08
C VAL A 31 -0.24 -6.54 3.71
N GLN A 32 -0.44 -5.59 2.81
CA GLN A 32 0.22 -5.60 1.51
C GLN A 32 1.71 -5.31 1.69
N TYR A 33 2.56 -6.30 1.46
CA TYR A 33 4.00 -6.18 1.67
C TYR A 33 4.70 -5.26 0.68
N THR A 34 4.19 -5.17 -0.54
CA THR A 34 4.79 -4.37 -1.61
C THR A 34 3.75 -3.49 -2.28
N LYS A 35 4.16 -2.27 -2.65
CA LYS A 35 3.33 -1.32 -3.38
C LYS A 35 4.14 -0.69 -4.49
N LYS A 36 3.66 -0.81 -5.73
CA LYS A 36 4.23 -0.11 -6.88
C LYS A 36 3.52 1.21 -7.06
N MET A 37 4.26 2.29 -7.16
CA MET A 37 3.70 3.62 -7.35
C MET A 37 4.53 4.43 -8.33
N MET A 38 3.85 5.29 -9.09
CA MET A 38 4.49 6.34 -9.89
C MET A 38 4.41 7.64 -9.09
N LEU A 39 5.56 8.28 -8.90
CA LEU A 39 5.68 9.51 -8.13
C LEU A 39 5.52 10.74 -9.05
N PRO A 40 5.18 11.91 -8.50
CA PRO A 40 5.01 13.14 -9.28
C PRO A 40 6.22 13.52 -10.12
N SER A 41 7.42 13.16 -9.67
CA SER A 41 8.66 13.38 -10.42
C SER A 41 8.80 12.49 -11.67
N GLY A 42 7.87 11.54 -11.87
CA GLY A 42 7.94 10.54 -12.95
C GLY A 42 8.68 9.27 -12.56
N ARG A 43 9.15 9.20 -11.35
CA ARG A 43 9.88 8.05 -10.83
C ARG A 43 8.92 6.91 -10.49
N ARG A 44 9.26 5.69 -10.92
CA ARG A 44 8.52 4.49 -10.52
C ARG A 44 9.28 3.80 -9.41
N MET A 45 8.59 3.55 -8.29
CA MET A 45 9.20 2.89 -7.14
C MET A 45 8.36 1.74 -6.65
N VAL A 46 9.04 0.72 -6.13
CA VAL A 46 8.41 -0.39 -5.41
C VAL A 46 8.74 -0.20 -3.93
N PHE A 47 7.71 -0.06 -3.11
CA PHE A 47 7.86 0.09 -1.66
C PHE A 47 7.64 -1.26 -1.00
N VAL A 48 8.54 -1.62 -0.10
CA VAL A 48 8.49 -2.87 0.68
C VAL A 48 8.19 -2.54 2.14
N LEU A 49 7.39 -3.38 2.78
CA LEU A 49 6.95 -3.20 4.17
C LEU A 49 8.12 -2.93 5.11
N ASN A 50 8.01 -1.89 5.91
CA ASN A 50 8.99 -1.47 6.92
C ASN A 50 10.35 -1.00 6.37
N HIS A 51 10.50 -0.90 5.07
CA HIS A 51 11.70 -0.33 4.47
C HIS A 51 11.59 1.18 4.38
N VAL A 52 12.73 1.86 4.49
CA VAL A 52 12.85 3.31 4.40
C VAL A 52 13.43 3.67 3.04
N TYR A 53 12.83 4.67 2.40
CA TYR A 53 13.24 5.16 1.09
C TYR A 53 13.54 6.65 1.16
N ASP A 54 14.60 7.05 0.47
CA ASP A 54 14.96 8.46 0.36
C ASP A 54 14.36 9.01 -0.94
N VAL A 55 13.49 10.02 -0.81
CA VAL A 55 12.77 10.64 -1.91
C VAL A 55 12.88 12.16 -1.86
N THR A 56 12.54 12.82 -2.96
CA THR A 56 12.49 14.28 -2.99
C THR A 56 11.36 14.80 -2.12
N ASP A 57 11.40 16.09 -1.78
CA ASP A 57 10.35 16.71 -0.96
C ASP A 57 8.98 16.59 -1.61
N GLU A 58 8.89 16.80 -2.93
CA GLU A 58 7.65 16.67 -3.69
C GLU A 58 7.10 15.25 -3.61
N ASP A 59 7.94 14.25 -3.85
CA ASP A 59 7.55 12.84 -3.80
C ASP A 59 7.17 12.43 -2.37
N GLY A 60 7.92 12.91 -1.38
CA GLY A 60 7.65 12.63 0.02
C GLY A 60 6.30 13.18 0.47
N GLU A 61 5.98 14.41 0.13
CA GLU A 61 4.68 15.01 0.43
C GLU A 61 3.54 14.24 -0.23
N PHE A 62 3.69 13.86 -1.49
CA PHE A 62 2.71 13.04 -2.22
C PHE A 62 2.47 11.71 -1.50
N LEU A 63 3.53 11.03 -1.08
CA LEU A 63 3.41 9.73 -0.41
C LEU A 63 2.74 9.84 0.95
N VAL A 64 3.10 10.85 1.73
CA VAL A 64 2.52 11.04 3.08
C VAL A 64 1.06 11.45 3.00
N ASP A 65 0.66 12.20 1.97
CA ASP A 65 -0.73 12.57 1.73
C ASP A 65 -1.57 11.41 1.16
N TYR A 66 -0.92 10.37 0.64
CA TYR A 66 -1.62 9.20 0.12
C TYR A 66 -2.37 8.49 1.24
N THR A 67 -3.65 8.21 1.00
CA THR A 67 -4.51 7.51 1.95
C THR A 67 -5.22 6.35 1.27
N TYR A 68 -5.62 5.38 2.08
CA TYR A 68 -6.50 4.31 1.64
C TYR A 68 -7.61 4.11 2.67
N ASN A 69 -8.73 3.55 2.23
CA ASN A 69 -9.86 3.28 3.10
C ASN A 69 -9.72 1.87 3.68
N ASN A 70 -9.70 1.78 5.01
CA ASN A 70 -9.70 0.53 5.74
C ASN A 70 -10.93 0.50 6.67
N ARG A 71 -11.97 -0.25 6.26
CA ARG A 71 -13.21 -0.43 7.03
C ARG A 71 -13.88 0.89 7.42
N GLY A 72 -13.84 1.88 6.52
CA GLY A 72 -14.42 3.20 6.75
C GLY A 72 -13.48 4.22 7.36
N PHE A 73 -12.26 3.85 7.68
CA PHE A 73 -11.23 4.75 8.21
C PHE A 73 -10.17 5.05 7.15
N GLU A 74 -9.79 6.32 7.04
CA GLU A 74 -8.65 6.72 6.21
C GLU A 74 -7.35 6.43 6.95
N GLU A 75 -6.45 5.71 6.30
CA GLU A 75 -5.13 5.40 6.84
C GLU A 75 -4.03 5.79 5.87
N HIS A 76 -2.88 6.17 6.42
CA HIS A 76 -1.71 6.55 5.66
C HIS A 76 -0.70 5.40 5.64
N PRO A 77 -0.44 4.79 4.46
CA PRO A 77 0.53 3.70 4.37
C PRO A 77 1.98 4.18 4.34
N PHE A 78 2.20 5.48 4.19
CA PHE A 78 3.53 6.08 4.16
C PHE A 78 3.65 7.13 5.25
N VAL A 79 4.76 7.09 5.99
CA VAL A 79 5.03 8.02 7.10
C VAL A 79 6.44 8.55 7.00
N TYR A 80 6.67 9.74 7.52
CA TYR A 80 8.02 10.29 7.63
C TYR A 80 8.86 9.45 8.60
N ASN A 81 10.10 9.19 8.21
CA ASN A 81 11.05 8.46 9.01
C ASN A 81 12.34 9.28 9.18
N GLY A 82 12.40 9.98 10.23
CA GLY A 82 13.57 10.82 10.52
C GLY A 82 13.25 12.00 11.38
#